data_56655d032977e1ab9912a7b447c207c6
#
_entry.id   56655d032977e1ab9912a7b447c207c6
#
_cell.length_a   1.000
_cell.length_b   1.000
_cell.length_c   1.000
_cell.angle_alpha   90.00
_cell.angle_beta   90.00
_cell.angle_gamma   90.00
#
_symmetry.space_group_name_H-M   'P 1'
#
loop_
_entity.id
_entity.type
_entity.pdbx_description
1 polymer ?
#
loop_
_entity_poly.entity_id
_entity_poly.type
_entity_poly.pdbx_seq_one_letter_code
_entity_poly.pdbx_strand_id
1 'polypeptide(L)'
;GPGQLEDIVVIDGKVYAVGWNYGGSASYWIDNVSYDLEGDHAEAYSIAVHDGDVYTAGRDDGACYWKNTIKIKLSGGDSSGYGIAIKQNGDVFVGGYYMNNHHYVIPVRWKNGNRSNLSVPSGGDGEVKDVKIYNGTPYFFGYNMAPNNMTGYVPKASYWKLNSRNDMPNGGGWQKGIYGGESYRGFVDETGVYVAGKIDWIIETDNGN
;
A
#
# COMPACT_ATOMS: atom_id res chain seq x y z
N GLY A 1 16.60 0.22 22.15
CA GLY A 1 15.85 1.48 22.02
C GLY A 1 14.49 1.24 21.39
N PRO A 2 13.55 2.18 21.45
CA PRO A 2 12.27 2.05 20.74
C PRO A 2 12.49 2.05 19.23
N GLY A 3 11.67 1.26 18.55
CA GLY A 3 11.56 1.17 17.11
C GLY A 3 10.15 0.73 16.79
N GLN A 4 9.80 0.68 15.51
CA GLN A 4 8.48 0.24 15.05
C GLN A 4 8.65 -0.78 13.93
N LEU A 5 7.86 -1.85 13.99
CA LEU A 5 7.70 -2.79 12.90
C LEU A 5 6.46 -2.41 12.09
N GLU A 6 6.59 -2.42 10.76
CA GLU A 6 5.54 -2.08 9.82
C GLU A 6 4.95 -3.34 9.15
N ASP A 7 5.81 -4.32 8.88
CA ASP A 7 5.38 -5.55 8.21
C ASP A 7 6.26 -6.74 8.61
N ILE A 8 5.70 -7.95 8.49
CA ILE A 8 6.37 -9.20 8.87
C ILE A 8 5.95 -10.35 7.94
N VAL A 9 6.90 -11.22 7.61
CA VAL A 9 6.65 -12.46 6.89
C VAL A 9 7.49 -13.59 7.49
N VAL A 10 6.94 -14.80 7.53
CA VAL A 10 7.64 -15.99 7.99
C VAL A 10 7.80 -16.95 6.82
N ILE A 11 9.04 -17.33 6.50
CA ILE A 11 9.38 -18.23 5.40
C ILE A 11 10.40 -19.25 5.91
N ASP A 12 10.10 -20.53 5.74
CA ASP A 12 10.95 -21.65 6.16
C ASP A 12 11.43 -21.54 7.62
N GLY A 13 10.52 -21.09 8.50
CA GLY A 13 10.77 -20.94 9.93
C GLY A 13 11.60 -19.71 10.32
N LYS A 14 12.06 -18.89 9.36
CA LYS A 14 12.72 -17.60 9.62
C LYS A 14 11.71 -16.47 9.61
N VAL A 15 11.88 -15.54 10.54
CA VAL A 15 11.07 -14.31 10.65
C VAL A 15 11.80 -13.18 9.93
N TYR A 16 11.12 -12.58 8.98
CA TYR A 16 11.57 -11.36 8.29
C TYR A 16 10.64 -10.21 8.68
N ALA A 17 11.18 -9.12 9.14
CA ALA A 17 10.39 -7.95 9.53
C ALA A 17 11.02 -6.69 8.94
N VAL A 18 10.24 -5.64 8.75
CA VAL A 18 10.70 -4.33 8.27
C VAL A 18 10.10 -3.22 9.13
N GLY A 19 10.81 -2.10 9.23
CA GLY A 19 10.39 -0.94 9.99
C GLY A 19 11.53 0.07 10.15
N TRP A 20 11.59 0.70 11.31
CA TRP A 20 12.65 1.64 11.65
C TRP A 20 13.19 1.41 13.06
N ASN A 21 14.46 1.72 13.25
CA ASN A 21 15.14 1.61 14.54
C ASN A 21 15.17 2.98 15.26
N TYR A 22 15.67 2.99 16.49
CA TYR A 22 15.74 4.18 17.33
C TYR A 22 16.52 5.37 16.72
N GLY A 23 17.40 5.13 15.79
CA GLY A 23 18.15 6.17 15.06
C GLY A 23 17.35 6.85 13.95
N GLY A 24 16.10 6.40 13.70
CA GLY A 24 15.26 6.89 12.60
C GLY A 24 15.63 6.30 11.24
N SER A 25 16.56 5.33 11.21
CA SER A 25 16.93 4.62 9.98
C SER A 25 15.97 3.49 9.71
N ALA A 26 15.52 3.36 8.46
CA ALA A 26 14.78 2.18 8.04
C ALA A 26 15.69 0.95 8.06
N SER A 27 15.15 -0.15 8.54
CA SER A 27 15.87 -1.42 8.64
C SER A 27 14.93 -2.59 8.38
N TYR A 28 15.49 -3.72 7.94
CA TYR A 28 14.80 -4.99 8.06
C TYR A 28 15.57 -5.92 8.99
N TRP A 29 14.88 -6.91 9.53
CA TRP A 29 15.42 -7.91 10.42
C TRP A 29 15.20 -9.30 9.84
N ILE A 30 16.19 -10.16 10.00
CA ILE A 30 16.05 -11.61 9.82
C ILE A 30 16.27 -12.23 11.21
N ASP A 31 15.22 -12.80 11.78
CA ASP A 31 15.18 -13.23 13.18
C ASP A 31 15.57 -12.04 14.09
N ASN A 32 16.74 -12.07 14.72
CA ASN A 32 17.22 -11.02 15.63
C ASN A 32 18.38 -10.17 15.04
N VAL A 33 18.68 -10.31 13.76
CA VAL A 33 19.76 -9.58 13.09
C VAL A 33 19.17 -8.45 12.25
N SER A 34 19.57 -7.20 12.52
CA SER A 34 19.15 -6.04 11.74
C SER A 34 20.08 -5.74 10.58
N TYR A 35 19.49 -5.21 9.52
CA TYR A 35 20.16 -4.75 8.30
C TYR A 35 19.63 -3.36 7.97
N ASP A 36 20.47 -2.33 8.05
CA ASP A 36 20.08 -0.97 7.74
C ASP A 36 19.94 -0.78 6.23
N LEU A 37 18.86 -0.11 5.84
CA LEU A 37 18.56 0.20 4.45
C LEU A 37 19.29 1.47 4.03
N GLU A 38 19.80 1.50 2.80
CA GLU A 38 20.45 2.66 2.22
C GLU A 38 19.48 3.85 2.10
N GLY A 39 19.89 5.04 2.59
CA GLY A 39 19.15 6.30 2.48
C GLY A 39 19.20 7.14 3.74
N ASP A 40 19.12 8.47 3.57
CA ASP A 40 19.23 9.43 4.69
C ASP A 40 17.88 9.69 5.39
N HIS A 41 16.76 9.52 4.65
CA HIS A 41 15.40 9.72 5.13
C HIS A 41 14.53 8.51 4.81
N ALA A 42 15.11 7.32 4.89
CA ALA A 42 14.46 6.09 4.50
C ALA A 42 13.32 5.70 5.47
N GLU A 43 12.16 5.41 4.91
CA GLU A 43 11.01 4.83 5.59
C GLU A 43 10.59 3.58 4.82
N ALA A 44 10.50 2.43 5.49
CA ALA A 44 10.16 1.15 4.86
C ALA A 44 8.90 0.55 5.49
N TYR A 45 7.95 0.13 4.66
CA TYR A 45 6.58 -0.20 5.08
C TYR A 45 6.15 -1.64 4.80
N SER A 46 6.76 -2.32 3.85
CA SER A 46 6.36 -3.69 3.48
C SER A 46 7.57 -4.51 3.08
N ILE A 47 7.50 -5.83 3.33
CA ILE A 47 8.58 -6.77 3.09
C ILE A 47 8.09 -7.99 2.31
N ALA A 48 8.92 -8.45 1.37
CA ALA A 48 8.76 -9.70 0.66
C ALA A 48 10.11 -10.40 0.53
N VAL A 49 10.11 -11.73 0.44
CA VAL A 49 11.32 -12.53 0.22
C VAL A 49 11.12 -13.38 -1.00
N HIS A 50 12.14 -13.45 -1.85
CA HIS A 50 12.12 -14.27 -3.06
C HIS A 50 13.55 -14.77 -3.38
N ASP A 51 13.71 -16.07 -3.55
CA ASP A 51 14.99 -16.74 -3.84
C ASP A 51 16.14 -16.33 -2.89
N GLY A 52 15.82 -16.13 -1.61
CA GLY A 52 16.76 -15.73 -0.57
C GLY A 52 17.08 -14.24 -0.50
N ASP A 53 16.65 -13.44 -1.48
CA ASP A 53 16.75 -11.99 -1.44
C ASP A 53 15.56 -11.36 -0.69
N VAL A 54 15.84 -10.32 0.10
CA VAL A 54 14.85 -9.53 0.82
C VAL A 54 14.50 -8.28 -0.01
N TYR A 55 13.22 -8.02 -0.16
CA TYR A 55 12.70 -6.85 -0.85
C TYR A 55 11.84 -6.04 0.11
N THR A 56 12.09 -4.74 0.23
CA THR A 56 11.30 -3.83 1.07
C THR A 56 10.82 -2.65 0.25
N ALA A 57 9.56 -2.25 0.40
CA ALA A 57 9.02 -1.05 -0.25
C ALA A 57 8.93 0.11 0.73
N GLY A 58 9.13 1.33 0.22
CA GLY A 58 9.08 2.51 1.05
C GLY A 58 9.31 3.81 0.29
N ARG A 59 9.88 4.78 1.00
CA ARG A 59 10.30 6.07 0.45
C ARG A 59 11.68 6.48 0.99
N ASP A 60 12.41 7.22 0.17
CA ASP A 60 13.57 8.01 0.50
C ASP A 60 13.78 9.04 -0.62
N ASP A 61 13.41 10.30 -0.35
CA ASP A 61 13.26 11.36 -1.36
C ASP A 61 12.34 10.96 -2.54
N GLY A 62 11.25 10.27 -2.20
CA GLY A 62 10.28 9.70 -3.12
C GLY A 62 10.20 8.18 -3.05
N ALA A 63 9.26 7.61 -3.79
CA ALA A 63 9.03 6.16 -3.79
C ALA A 63 10.27 5.38 -4.23
N CYS A 64 10.59 4.36 -3.47
CA CYS A 64 11.67 3.41 -3.75
C CYS A 64 11.32 2.01 -3.23
N TYR A 65 12.14 1.05 -3.57
CA TYR A 65 12.24 -0.22 -2.88
C TYR A 65 13.71 -0.58 -2.70
N TRP A 66 14.00 -1.47 -1.77
CA TRP A 66 15.34 -2.01 -1.59
C TRP A 66 15.34 -3.48 -1.97
N LYS A 67 16.39 -3.90 -2.63
CA LYS A 67 16.74 -5.32 -2.76
C LYS A 67 17.91 -5.58 -1.81
N ASN A 68 17.67 -6.37 -0.78
CA ASN A 68 18.53 -6.46 0.39
C ASN A 68 18.66 -5.05 1.01
N THR A 69 19.85 -4.48 1.07
CA THR A 69 20.04 -3.13 1.61
C THR A 69 20.15 -2.02 0.55
N ILE A 70 20.22 -2.41 -0.75
CA ILE A 70 20.52 -1.49 -1.87
C ILE A 70 19.24 -0.85 -2.38
N LYS A 71 19.20 0.49 -2.39
CA LYS A 71 18.06 1.28 -2.84
C LYS A 71 17.89 1.27 -4.35
N ILE A 72 16.65 1.07 -4.79
CA ILE A 72 16.22 1.17 -6.19
C ILE A 72 15.10 2.21 -6.27
N LYS A 73 15.40 3.35 -6.88
CA LYS A 73 14.47 4.48 -7.00
C LYS A 73 13.34 4.15 -7.98
N LEU A 74 12.10 4.45 -7.60
CA LEU A 74 10.90 4.30 -8.42
C LEU A 74 10.39 5.63 -8.95
N SER A 75 10.29 6.64 -8.11
CA SER A 75 9.85 8.00 -8.45
C SER A 75 10.55 8.99 -7.52
N GLY A 76 10.64 10.25 -7.96
CA GLY A 76 11.03 11.36 -7.09
C GLY A 76 9.82 12.16 -6.62
N GLY A 77 10.05 13.18 -5.80
CA GLY A 77 9.02 14.08 -5.28
C GLY A 77 8.08 13.40 -4.28
N ASP A 78 6.89 13.94 -4.15
CA ASP A 78 5.90 13.41 -3.22
C ASP A 78 5.29 12.11 -3.77
N SER A 79 5.91 11.01 -3.37
CA SER A 79 5.51 9.65 -3.75
C SER A 79 5.99 8.65 -2.70
N SER A 80 5.30 7.52 -2.58
CA SER A 80 5.67 6.45 -1.65
C SER A 80 5.27 5.08 -2.19
N GLY A 81 6.07 4.06 -1.90
CA GLY A 81 5.73 2.66 -2.13
C GLY A 81 5.31 2.02 -0.81
N TYR A 82 4.07 1.56 -0.70
CA TYR A 82 3.55 1.00 0.55
C TYR A 82 3.53 -0.53 0.58
N GLY A 83 3.27 -1.17 -0.52
CA GLY A 83 3.20 -2.62 -0.62
C GLY A 83 4.16 -3.19 -1.65
N ILE A 84 4.71 -4.37 -1.41
CA ILE A 84 5.61 -5.06 -2.33
C ILE A 84 5.26 -6.55 -2.42
N ALA A 85 5.31 -7.09 -3.62
CA ALA A 85 5.19 -8.52 -3.86
C ALA A 85 6.01 -8.93 -5.08
N ILE A 86 6.57 -10.14 -5.03
CA ILE A 86 7.44 -10.68 -6.08
C ILE A 86 6.76 -11.91 -6.70
N LYS A 87 6.69 -11.95 -8.02
CA LYS A 87 6.24 -13.16 -8.73
C LYS A 87 7.31 -14.24 -8.72
N GLN A 88 6.87 -15.48 -8.93
CA GLN A 88 7.77 -16.61 -9.05
C GLN A 88 8.85 -16.45 -10.14
N ASN A 89 8.59 -15.67 -11.18
CA ASN A 89 9.56 -15.37 -12.24
C ASN A 89 10.49 -14.16 -11.91
N GLY A 90 10.44 -13.64 -10.67
CA GLY A 90 11.26 -12.51 -10.23
C GLY A 90 10.69 -11.13 -10.55
N ASP A 91 9.51 -11.02 -11.22
CA ASP A 91 8.89 -9.71 -11.44
C ASP A 91 8.52 -9.04 -10.11
N VAL A 92 9.07 -7.86 -9.84
CA VAL A 92 8.82 -7.04 -8.66
C VAL A 92 7.62 -6.12 -8.90
N PHE A 93 6.64 -6.16 -8.00
CA PHE A 93 5.50 -5.25 -8.01
C PHE A 93 5.50 -4.42 -6.73
N VAL A 94 5.47 -3.10 -6.88
CA VAL A 94 5.29 -2.15 -5.77
C VAL A 94 4.00 -1.39 -6.02
N GLY A 95 3.22 -1.19 -4.97
CA GLY A 95 2.02 -0.36 -4.97
C GLY A 95 2.19 0.84 -4.05
N GLY A 96 1.60 1.97 -4.41
CA GLY A 96 1.70 3.18 -3.62
C GLY A 96 0.97 4.36 -4.25
N TYR A 97 1.51 5.54 -4.08
CA TYR A 97 1.00 6.75 -4.72
C TYR A 97 2.12 7.60 -5.35
N TYR A 98 1.69 8.49 -6.20
CA TYR A 98 2.46 9.58 -6.78
C TYR A 98 1.60 10.84 -6.82
N MET A 99 2.10 11.94 -6.29
CA MET A 99 1.43 13.25 -6.39
C MET A 99 1.84 13.93 -7.70
N ASN A 100 0.85 14.32 -8.50
CA ASN A 100 1.10 15.03 -9.75
C ASN A 100 1.26 16.55 -9.53
N ASN A 101 1.59 17.30 -10.58
CA ASN A 101 1.79 18.76 -10.53
C ASN A 101 0.51 19.56 -10.18
N HIS A 102 -0.66 18.93 -10.19
CA HIS A 102 -1.93 19.51 -9.77
C HIS A 102 -2.31 19.13 -8.32
N HIS A 103 -1.37 18.54 -7.58
CA HIS A 103 -1.56 18.06 -6.20
C HIS A 103 -2.60 16.93 -6.04
N TYR A 104 -2.91 16.19 -7.11
CA TYR A 104 -3.70 14.98 -7.00
C TYR A 104 -2.83 13.78 -6.61
N VAL A 105 -3.34 13.01 -5.64
CA VAL A 105 -2.71 11.76 -5.17
C VAL A 105 -3.18 10.61 -6.06
N ILE A 106 -2.32 10.16 -6.94
CA ILE A 106 -2.64 9.14 -7.94
C ILE A 106 -2.19 7.77 -7.44
N PRO A 107 -3.09 6.80 -7.28
CA PRO A 107 -2.68 5.44 -6.95
C PRO A 107 -1.91 4.84 -8.11
N VAL A 108 -0.77 4.27 -7.81
CA VAL A 108 0.14 3.74 -8.83
C VAL A 108 0.62 2.34 -8.47
N ARG A 109 1.04 1.64 -9.51
CA ARG A 109 1.86 0.45 -9.42
C ARG A 109 3.17 0.66 -10.17
N TRP A 110 4.22 0.07 -9.68
CA TRP A 110 5.47 -0.11 -10.42
C TRP A 110 5.66 -1.60 -10.67
N LYS A 111 5.98 -1.93 -11.90
CA LYS A 111 6.45 -3.27 -12.29
C LYS A 111 7.89 -3.15 -12.76
N ASN A 112 8.83 -3.78 -12.04
CA ASN A 112 10.27 -3.71 -12.35
C ASN A 112 10.75 -2.26 -12.56
N GLY A 113 10.32 -1.34 -11.70
CA GLY A 113 10.63 0.09 -11.77
C GLY A 113 9.75 0.92 -12.71
N ASN A 114 8.97 0.31 -13.61
CA ASN A 114 8.11 1.02 -14.55
C ASN A 114 6.76 1.35 -13.95
N ARG A 115 6.45 2.66 -13.81
CA ARG A 115 5.21 3.17 -13.24
C ARG A 115 4.03 3.06 -14.21
N SER A 116 2.86 2.73 -13.65
CA SER A 116 1.57 2.83 -14.30
C SER A 116 0.53 3.34 -13.30
N ASN A 117 -0.29 4.30 -13.70
CA ASN A 117 -1.38 4.78 -12.88
C ASN A 117 -2.49 3.73 -12.81
N LEU A 118 -3.13 3.63 -11.66
CA LEU A 118 -4.30 2.82 -11.46
C LEU A 118 -5.56 3.68 -11.63
N SER A 119 -6.65 3.08 -12.07
CA SER A 119 -7.88 3.81 -12.36
C SER A 119 -8.55 4.32 -11.08
N VAL A 120 -8.97 5.58 -11.09
CA VAL A 120 -9.83 6.21 -10.08
C VAL A 120 -11.03 6.86 -10.76
N PRO A 121 -12.11 7.21 -10.05
CA PRO A 121 -13.16 8.07 -10.59
C PRO A 121 -12.59 9.41 -11.08
N SER A 122 -13.27 10.06 -12.01
CA SER A 122 -12.85 11.37 -12.52
C SER A 122 -12.70 12.38 -11.38
N GLY A 123 -11.53 13.00 -11.28
CA GLY A 123 -11.20 13.97 -10.23
C GLY A 123 -10.96 13.38 -8.85
N GLY A 124 -10.89 12.05 -8.72
CA GLY A 124 -10.60 11.38 -7.45
C GLY A 124 -9.13 11.15 -7.23
N ASP A 125 -8.75 11.18 -5.95
CA ASP A 125 -7.46 10.75 -5.44
C ASP A 125 -7.51 9.26 -5.05
N GLY A 126 -6.36 8.69 -4.67
CA GLY A 126 -6.30 7.35 -4.12
C GLY A 126 -4.87 6.89 -3.83
N GLU A 127 -4.76 5.82 -3.10
CA GLU A 127 -3.49 5.20 -2.76
C GLU A 127 -3.61 3.67 -2.76
N VAL A 128 -2.52 3.01 -3.11
CA VAL A 128 -2.34 1.57 -2.83
C VAL A 128 -1.61 1.43 -1.50
N LYS A 129 -2.10 0.55 -0.63
CA LYS A 129 -1.53 0.26 0.69
C LYS A 129 -0.89 -1.12 0.80
N ASP A 130 -1.30 -2.06 -0.04
CA ASP A 130 -0.78 -3.43 -0.01
C ASP A 130 -0.79 -4.06 -1.41
N VAL A 131 0.10 -5.03 -1.63
CA VAL A 131 0.20 -5.80 -2.89
C VAL A 131 0.28 -7.28 -2.58
N LYS A 132 -0.53 -8.08 -3.26
CA LYS A 132 -0.48 -9.56 -3.19
C LYS A 132 -0.41 -10.16 -4.59
N ILE A 133 0.24 -11.31 -4.69
CA ILE A 133 0.22 -12.13 -5.90
C ILE A 133 -0.61 -13.37 -5.61
N TYR A 134 -1.62 -13.62 -6.44
CA TYR A 134 -2.38 -14.86 -6.39
C TYR A 134 -2.50 -15.46 -7.81
N ASN A 135 -2.12 -16.72 -7.95
CA ASN A 135 -2.06 -17.42 -9.24
C ASN A 135 -1.37 -16.58 -10.33
N GLY A 136 -0.21 -16.02 -10.01
CA GLY A 136 0.59 -15.19 -10.90
C GLY A 136 -0.04 -13.83 -11.27
N THR A 137 -1.19 -13.48 -10.70
CA THR A 137 -1.87 -12.20 -10.92
C THR A 137 -1.62 -11.24 -9.76
N PRO A 138 -1.14 -10.00 -10.00
CA PRO A 138 -0.99 -8.99 -8.95
C PRO A 138 -2.34 -8.35 -8.62
N TYR A 139 -2.59 -8.17 -7.32
CA TYR A 139 -3.70 -7.43 -6.72
C TYR A 139 -3.13 -6.31 -5.89
N PHE A 140 -3.69 -5.12 -6.05
CA PHE A 140 -3.28 -3.91 -5.35
C PHE A 140 -4.46 -3.45 -4.48
N PHE A 141 -4.26 -3.30 -3.19
CA PHE A 141 -5.30 -2.96 -2.21
C PHE A 141 -5.09 -1.54 -1.70
N GLY A 142 -6.17 -0.79 -1.54
CA GLY A 142 -6.09 0.57 -1.08
C GLY A 142 -7.44 1.25 -1.09
N TYR A 143 -7.46 2.52 -1.41
CA TYR A 143 -8.68 3.28 -1.54
C TYR A 143 -8.63 4.22 -2.74
N ASN A 144 -9.79 4.64 -3.19
CA ASN A 144 -9.96 5.77 -4.07
C ASN A 144 -10.97 6.76 -3.48
N MET A 145 -10.85 8.03 -3.83
CA MET A 145 -11.85 9.04 -3.49
C MET A 145 -12.98 8.95 -4.50
N ALA A 146 -14.14 8.51 -4.05
CA ALA A 146 -15.34 8.40 -4.87
C ALA A 146 -16.25 9.62 -4.69
N PRO A 147 -16.90 10.12 -5.77
CA PRO A 147 -17.85 11.21 -5.65
C PRO A 147 -19.00 10.85 -4.71
N ASN A 148 -19.38 11.80 -3.89
CA ASN A 148 -20.50 11.72 -2.97
C ASN A 148 -21.34 12.99 -3.08
N ASN A 149 -22.65 12.84 -3.18
CA ASN A 149 -23.59 13.97 -3.38
C ASN A 149 -23.67 14.94 -2.19
N MET A 150 -23.15 14.55 -1.02
CA MET A 150 -23.27 15.34 0.21
C MET A 150 -21.96 16.08 0.57
N THR A 151 -20.80 15.46 0.36
CA THR A 151 -19.50 15.99 0.81
C THR A 151 -18.48 16.18 -0.30
N GLY A 152 -18.85 15.90 -1.55
CA GLY A 152 -17.96 15.96 -2.70
C GLY A 152 -17.24 14.65 -2.95
N TYR A 153 -16.30 14.24 -2.11
CA TYR A 153 -15.56 12.99 -2.26
C TYR A 153 -15.39 12.27 -0.92
N VAL A 154 -15.50 10.95 -0.93
CA VAL A 154 -15.26 10.08 0.24
C VAL A 154 -14.28 8.97 -0.13
N PRO A 155 -13.42 8.54 0.80
CA PRO A 155 -12.56 7.39 0.57
C PRO A 155 -13.42 6.13 0.43
N LYS A 156 -13.12 5.32 -0.57
CA LYS A 156 -13.78 4.04 -0.83
C LYS A 156 -12.75 2.94 -0.92
N ALA A 157 -12.86 1.97 -0.04
CA ALA A 157 -11.99 0.80 -0.04
C ALA A 157 -12.09 0.09 -1.40
N SER A 158 -10.94 -0.20 -1.99
CA SER A 158 -10.88 -0.71 -3.35
C SER A 158 -9.69 -1.64 -3.53
N TYR A 159 -9.82 -2.52 -4.49
CA TYR A 159 -8.66 -3.22 -5.02
C TYR A 159 -8.61 -3.14 -6.54
N TRP A 160 -7.41 -3.24 -7.07
CA TRP A 160 -7.16 -3.31 -8.51
C TRP A 160 -6.57 -4.68 -8.84
N LYS A 161 -7.28 -5.41 -9.71
CA LYS A 161 -6.76 -6.62 -10.33
C LYS A 161 -6.19 -6.24 -11.70
N LEU A 162 -4.87 -6.32 -11.84
CA LEU A 162 -4.15 -5.70 -12.96
C LEU A 162 -4.42 -4.19 -12.99
N ASN A 163 -5.26 -3.71 -13.91
CA ASN A 163 -5.68 -2.31 -14.03
C ASN A 163 -7.19 -2.11 -13.76
N SER A 164 -7.93 -3.19 -13.58
CA SER A 164 -9.37 -3.12 -13.33
C SER A 164 -9.65 -2.85 -11.87
N ARG A 165 -10.27 -1.70 -11.58
CA ARG A 165 -10.72 -1.33 -10.24
C ARG A 165 -11.95 -2.10 -9.84
N ASN A 166 -11.99 -2.54 -8.60
CA ASN A 166 -13.11 -3.16 -7.93
C ASN A 166 -13.33 -2.44 -6.60
N ASP A 167 -14.42 -1.70 -6.49
CA ASP A 167 -14.77 -1.02 -5.26
C ASP A 167 -15.45 -2.02 -4.33
N MET A 168 -15.02 -2.04 -3.08
CA MET A 168 -15.67 -2.86 -2.07
C MET A 168 -17.08 -2.30 -1.79
N PRO A 169 -18.08 -3.16 -1.59
CA PRO A 169 -19.39 -2.70 -1.19
C PRO A 169 -19.28 -1.97 0.14
N ASN A 170 -19.91 -0.81 0.25
CA ASN A 170 -20.06 -0.14 1.54
C ASN A 170 -20.70 -1.17 2.47
N GLY A 171 -20.10 -1.42 3.64
CA GLY A 171 -20.58 -2.41 4.59
C GLY A 171 -22.09 -2.26 4.77
N GLY A 172 -22.82 -3.25 4.28
CA GLY A 172 -24.27 -3.20 4.20
C GLY A 172 -24.89 -3.11 5.58
N GLY A 173 -25.57 -2.05 5.86
CA GLY A 173 -26.33 -1.91 7.10
C GLY A 173 -26.78 -0.48 7.33
N TRP A 174 -27.97 -0.16 6.87
CA TRP A 174 -28.91 0.73 7.54
C TRP A 174 -28.47 2.14 7.93
N GLN A 175 -28.93 3.06 7.19
CA GLN A 175 -29.23 4.46 7.51
C GLN A 175 -28.39 5.55 6.80
N LYS A 176 -29.05 6.69 6.61
CA LYS A 176 -28.53 7.92 6.06
C LYS A 176 -27.22 8.35 6.73
N GLY A 177 -26.11 7.96 6.15
CA GLY A 177 -24.79 8.36 6.57
C GLY A 177 -23.85 8.28 5.39
N ILE A 178 -22.86 9.14 5.36
CA ILE A 178 -21.80 9.11 4.39
C ILE A 178 -20.81 8.05 4.84
N TYR A 179 -20.57 7.07 4.00
CA TYR A 179 -19.65 5.98 4.32
C TYR A 179 -18.38 6.19 3.50
N GLY A 180 -17.27 6.37 4.19
CA GLY A 180 -15.93 6.26 3.65
C GLY A 180 -15.27 4.99 4.14
N GLY A 181 -14.30 4.47 3.41
CA GLY A 181 -13.50 3.34 3.86
C GLY A 181 -12.17 3.26 3.13
N GLU A 182 -11.14 2.90 3.86
CA GLU A 182 -9.79 2.67 3.35
C GLU A 182 -9.42 1.22 3.57
N SER A 183 -8.79 0.57 2.59
CA SER A 183 -8.20 -0.74 2.80
C SER A 183 -6.71 -0.60 3.10
N TYR A 184 -6.25 -1.30 4.13
CA TYR A 184 -4.85 -1.29 4.54
C TYR A 184 -4.12 -2.58 4.22
N ARG A 185 -4.83 -3.71 4.20
CA ARG A 185 -4.30 -5.03 3.88
C ARG A 185 -5.27 -5.83 3.04
N GLY A 186 -4.74 -6.66 2.18
CA GLY A 186 -5.52 -7.58 1.35
C GLY A 186 -5.06 -9.03 1.48
N PHE A 187 -5.99 -9.93 1.27
CA PHE A 187 -5.73 -11.34 1.11
C PHE A 187 -6.54 -11.88 -0.07
N VAL A 188 -5.98 -12.82 -0.80
CA VAL A 188 -6.62 -13.44 -1.99
C VAL A 188 -6.39 -14.93 -1.94
N ASP A 189 -7.45 -15.69 -2.10
CA ASP A 189 -7.40 -17.15 -2.27
C ASP A 189 -8.39 -17.64 -3.34
N GLU A 190 -8.62 -18.94 -3.39
CA GLU A 190 -9.54 -19.58 -4.34
C GLU A 190 -11.01 -19.20 -4.10
N THR A 191 -11.35 -18.74 -2.89
CA THR A 191 -12.71 -18.40 -2.50
C THR A 191 -13.05 -16.93 -2.71
N GLY A 192 -12.02 -16.04 -2.78
CA GLY A 192 -12.27 -14.64 -3.04
C GLY A 192 -11.14 -13.67 -2.72
N VAL A 193 -11.52 -12.41 -2.70
CA VAL A 193 -10.70 -11.27 -2.32
C VAL A 193 -11.21 -10.71 -1.00
N TYR A 194 -10.32 -10.61 -0.03
CA TYR A 194 -10.61 -10.14 1.32
C TYR A 194 -9.84 -8.85 1.58
N VAL A 195 -10.48 -7.91 2.25
CA VAL A 195 -9.91 -6.60 2.55
C VAL A 195 -10.10 -6.29 4.02
N ALA A 196 -9.02 -5.94 4.69
CA ALA A 196 -9.04 -5.38 6.04
C ALA A 196 -8.71 -3.88 5.97
N GLY A 197 -9.50 -3.06 6.66
CA GLY A 197 -9.34 -1.62 6.59
C GLY A 197 -10.19 -0.88 7.62
N LYS A 198 -10.33 0.41 7.42
CA LYS A 198 -11.10 1.33 8.26
C LYS A 198 -12.38 1.73 7.54
N ILE A 199 -13.47 1.86 8.28
CA ILE A 199 -14.72 2.48 7.83
C ILE A 199 -14.91 3.75 8.66
N ASP A 200 -15.05 4.89 7.99
CA ASP A 200 -15.35 6.16 8.62
C ASP A 200 -16.86 6.45 8.54
N TRP A 201 -17.47 6.70 9.70
CA TRP A 201 -18.85 7.08 9.84
C TRP A 201 -18.93 8.59 10.03
N ILE A 202 -19.66 9.30 9.17
CA ILE A 202 -20.04 10.68 9.44
C ILE A 202 -21.48 10.63 9.93
N ILE A 203 -21.67 10.85 11.21
CA ILE A 203 -22.99 11.04 11.80
C ILE A 203 -23.41 12.48 11.48
N GLU A 204 -24.42 12.69 10.66
CA GLU A 204 -25.13 13.96 10.65
C GLU A 204 -25.84 14.09 12.00
N THR A 205 -25.35 14.97 12.85
CA THR A 205 -26.17 15.48 13.95
C THR A 205 -27.21 16.37 13.32
N ASP A 206 -28.45 15.89 13.26
CA ASP A 206 -29.62 16.73 13.02
C ASP A 206 -29.61 17.82 14.08
N ASN A 207 -29.07 18.99 13.76
CA ASN A 207 -29.33 20.18 14.51
C ASN A 207 -30.75 20.58 14.15
N GLY A 208 -31.70 19.99 14.89
CA GLY A 208 -33.10 20.32 14.76
C GLY A 208 -33.34 21.83 14.89
N ASN A 209 -33.94 22.37 13.87
CA ASN A 209 -34.76 23.56 13.89
C ASN A 209 -36.16 23.18 13.49
#